data_81fe40d0308655df30075bbd449fcc83
#
_entry.id   81fe40d0308655df30075bbd449fcc83
#
_cell.length_a   1.000
_cell.length_b   1.000
_cell.length_c   1.000
_cell.angle_alpha   90.00
_cell.angle_beta   90.00
_cell.angle_gamma   90.00
#
_symmetry.space_group_name_H-M   'P 1'
#
loop_
_entity.id
_entity.type
_entity.pdbx_description
1 polymer ?
#
loop_
_entity_poly.entity_id
_entity_poly.type
_entity_poly.pdbx_seq_one_letter_code
_entity_poly.pdbx_strand_id
1 'polypeptide(L)'
;MCVVLDSFKKYFQLYIYHHGYGKVIEINGQFPGPLVNLTTNWNAVVNVLNNLDEPLLITWNGLQHRRNSWQDGVSGTNCPIPAGWNWTYNFQAKDQIGSFFYFPSLHFQRAAGGFGGVIVNNRPVIPVPLGTPNGDFTIFIGDWYIKSHTDLRAALDAGKDLGLPDGVLFNGKGPYRYNNSVPAGIDYETFNVQPGKTYHMRVHNIGISTSLNFRIQNHNLLLAETEGSYTSQQNYTNLDIHVGQSYSFLVTMDQNASSDYYMVASARFVNTTIWSNVTGVAILHYSNSKGKAKRASSRWSG
;
A
#
# COMPACT_ATOMS: atom_id res chain seq x y z
N MET A 1 -6.73 -44.68 4.35
CA MET A 1 -5.86 -43.57 3.94
C MET A 1 -6.77 -42.39 3.53
N CYS A 2 -7.12 -41.55 4.51
CA CYS A 2 -7.95 -40.38 4.22
C CYS A 2 -7.08 -39.37 3.49
N VAL A 3 -7.34 -39.13 2.23
CA VAL A 3 -6.82 -37.98 1.50
C VAL A 3 -7.59 -36.77 2.02
N VAL A 4 -7.03 -36.08 3.01
CA VAL A 4 -7.49 -34.75 3.38
C VAL A 4 -7.13 -33.84 2.20
N LEU A 5 -8.10 -33.54 1.37
CA LEU A 5 -7.98 -32.49 0.37
C LEU A 5 -7.62 -31.18 1.11
N ASP A 6 -6.45 -30.64 0.85
CA ASP A 6 -5.92 -29.40 1.42
C ASP A 6 -6.69 -28.17 0.81
N SER A 7 -8.02 -28.25 0.85
CA SER A 7 -8.93 -27.28 0.22
C SER A 7 -8.91 -25.89 0.84
N PHE A 8 -8.19 -25.72 1.95
CA PHE A 8 -8.06 -24.45 2.69
C PHE A 8 -6.64 -23.88 2.67
N LYS A 9 -5.85 -24.20 1.66
CA LYS A 9 -4.52 -23.62 1.43
C LYS A 9 -4.48 -22.82 0.15
N LYS A 10 -3.83 -21.65 0.20
CA LYS A 10 -3.47 -20.87 -0.98
C LYS A 10 -1.95 -20.81 -1.10
N TYR A 11 -1.46 -21.01 -2.32
CA TYR A 11 -0.05 -21.03 -2.65
C TYR A 11 0.33 -19.80 -3.45
N PHE A 12 1.43 -19.15 -3.07
CA PHE A 12 1.98 -17.98 -3.74
C PHE A 12 3.47 -18.15 -3.97
N GLN A 13 3.96 -17.58 -5.08
CA GLN A 13 5.37 -17.54 -5.39
C GLN A 13 5.79 -16.08 -5.57
N LEU A 14 6.79 -15.63 -4.81
CA LEU A 14 7.32 -14.28 -4.87
C LEU A 14 8.81 -14.34 -5.25
N TYR A 15 9.15 -13.76 -6.40
CA TYR A 15 10.50 -13.57 -6.88
C TYR A 15 10.90 -12.12 -6.65
N ILE A 16 11.92 -11.86 -5.82
CA ILE A 16 12.31 -10.51 -5.40
C ILE A 16 13.68 -10.18 -5.97
N TYR A 17 13.80 -9.07 -6.68
CA TYR A 17 15.01 -8.60 -7.33
C TYR A 17 15.07 -7.08 -7.47
N HIS A 18 16.27 -6.55 -7.75
CA HIS A 18 16.47 -5.13 -8.08
C HIS A 18 16.15 -4.86 -9.55
N HIS A 19 15.55 -3.71 -9.83
CA HIS A 19 15.28 -3.22 -11.17
C HIS A 19 16.00 -1.89 -11.45
N GLY A 20 16.72 -1.82 -12.58
CA GLY A 20 17.33 -0.61 -13.11
C GLY A 20 18.45 -0.01 -12.26
N TYR A 21 18.91 1.16 -12.68
CA TYR A 21 19.98 1.91 -12.01
C TYR A 21 19.57 2.49 -10.65
N GLY A 22 18.27 2.61 -10.37
CA GLY A 22 17.72 3.17 -9.14
C GLY A 22 17.56 2.17 -8.00
N LYS A 23 17.93 0.92 -8.17
CA LYS A 23 17.79 -0.15 -7.15
C LYS A 23 16.39 -0.27 -6.55
N VAL A 24 15.33 -0.10 -7.35
CA VAL A 24 13.98 -0.40 -6.92
C VAL A 24 13.84 -1.90 -6.70
N ILE A 25 13.31 -2.29 -5.55
CA ILE A 25 13.00 -3.70 -5.26
C ILE A 25 11.64 -4.03 -5.84
N GLU A 26 11.61 -4.89 -6.84
CA GLU A 26 10.40 -5.40 -7.48
C GLU A 26 10.08 -6.82 -7.01
N ILE A 27 8.83 -7.19 -7.12
CA ILE A 27 8.34 -8.53 -6.83
C ILE A 27 7.59 -9.07 -8.05
N ASN A 28 8.06 -10.17 -8.61
CA ASN A 28 7.53 -10.79 -9.85
C ASN A 28 7.48 -9.80 -11.03
N GLY A 29 8.48 -8.92 -11.15
CA GLY A 29 8.52 -7.89 -12.20
C GLY A 29 7.49 -6.78 -12.03
N GLN A 30 7.00 -6.56 -10.82
CA GLN A 30 5.99 -5.55 -10.51
C GLN A 30 6.44 -4.64 -9.37
N PHE A 31 6.05 -3.39 -9.46
CA PHE A 31 6.16 -2.40 -8.41
C PHE A 31 4.89 -1.51 -8.42
N PRO A 32 4.09 -1.51 -7.35
CA PRO A 32 4.10 -2.42 -6.19
C PRO A 32 3.98 -3.90 -6.57
N GLY A 33 4.41 -4.78 -5.67
CA GLY A 33 4.35 -6.22 -5.84
C GLY A 33 2.92 -6.78 -5.89
N PRO A 34 2.75 -8.06 -6.26
CA PRO A 34 1.46 -8.70 -6.45
C PRO A 34 0.64 -8.76 -5.17
N LEU A 35 -0.68 -8.73 -5.33
CA LEU A 35 -1.64 -8.87 -4.26
C LEU A 35 -1.72 -10.32 -3.76
N VAL A 36 -1.52 -10.51 -2.46
CA VAL A 36 -1.74 -11.78 -1.76
C VAL A 36 -3.18 -11.79 -1.24
N ASN A 37 -4.05 -12.57 -1.87
CA ASN A 37 -5.47 -12.63 -1.53
C ASN A 37 -5.79 -13.90 -0.73
N LEU A 38 -6.12 -13.73 0.54
CA LEU A 38 -6.39 -14.78 1.51
C LEU A 38 -7.88 -14.83 1.90
N THR A 39 -8.23 -15.87 2.63
CA THR A 39 -9.52 -16.00 3.33
C THR A 39 -9.24 -16.29 4.80
N THR A 40 -9.99 -15.66 5.69
CA THR A 40 -9.81 -15.86 7.13
C THR A 40 -9.87 -17.34 7.53
N ASN A 41 -8.97 -17.74 8.41
CA ASN A 41 -8.78 -19.12 8.88
C ASN A 41 -8.25 -20.10 7.82
N TRP A 42 -7.87 -19.62 6.62
CA TRP A 42 -7.15 -20.45 5.65
C TRP A 42 -5.63 -20.30 5.84
N ASN A 43 -4.92 -21.34 5.44
CA ASN A 43 -3.46 -21.32 5.44
C ASN A 43 -2.93 -20.66 4.17
N ALA A 44 -1.91 -19.84 4.34
CA ALA A 44 -1.11 -19.29 3.25
C ALA A 44 0.24 -20.00 3.21
N VAL A 45 0.67 -20.37 2.03
CA VAL A 45 2.00 -20.91 1.76
C VAL A 45 2.64 -20.00 0.73
N VAL A 46 3.64 -19.21 1.15
CA VAL A 46 4.27 -18.21 0.32
C VAL A 46 5.76 -18.55 0.20
N ASN A 47 6.19 -19.01 -0.96
CA ASN A 47 7.60 -19.21 -1.24
C ASN A 47 8.20 -17.90 -1.76
N VAL A 48 9.22 -17.41 -1.07
CA VAL A 48 9.96 -16.20 -1.41
C VAL A 48 11.36 -16.59 -1.88
N LEU A 49 11.69 -16.27 -3.13
CA LEU A 49 13.02 -16.40 -3.68
C LEU A 49 13.72 -15.04 -3.63
N ASN A 50 14.86 -14.99 -2.94
CA ASN A 50 15.67 -13.79 -2.82
C ASN A 50 16.69 -13.73 -3.95
N ASN A 51 16.41 -12.95 -4.99
CA ASN A 51 17.36 -12.66 -6.07
C ASN A 51 18.10 -11.32 -5.88
N LEU A 52 18.02 -10.73 -4.66
CA LEU A 52 18.87 -9.59 -4.31
C LEU A 52 20.31 -10.06 -4.06
N ASP A 53 21.23 -9.12 -4.05
CA ASP A 53 22.64 -9.32 -3.67
C ASP A 53 22.87 -9.19 -2.14
N GLU A 54 21.80 -9.03 -1.38
CA GLU A 54 21.79 -8.85 0.08
C GLU A 54 20.74 -9.75 0.76
N PRO A 55 20.85 -10.00 2.08
CA PRO A 55 19.85 -10.76 2.83
C PRO A 55 18.49 -10.09 2.79
N LEU A 56 17.42 -10.89 2.80
CA LEU A 56 16.04 -10.44 2.74
C LEU A 56 15.21 -11.08 3.85
N LEU A 57 14.27 -10.33 4.39
CA LEU A 57 13.25 -10.86 5.29
C LEU A 57 11.93 -10.17 5.02
N ILE A 58 10.86 -10.92 4.72
CA ILE A 58 9.53 -10.36 4.43
C ILE A 58 8.67 -10.42 5.68
N THR A 59 8.13 -9.28 6.09
CA THR A 59 7.12 -9.19 7.15
C THR A 59 5.71 -9.01 6.59
N TRP A 60 4.74 -9.56 7.29
CA TRP A 60 3.31 -9.54 6.98
C TRP A 60 2.62 -8.56 7.92
N ASN A 61 2.68 -7.28 7.60
CA ASN A 61 2.27 -6.18 8.49
C ASN A 61 0.82 -6.33 8.96
N GLY A 62 0.63 -6.40 10.27
CA GLY A 62 -0.70 -6.52 10.92
C GLY A 62 -1.25 -7.95 11.01
N LEU A 63 -0.67 -8.95 10.33
CA LEU A 63 -1.09 -10.34 10.48
C LEU A 63 -0.56 -10.93 11.79
N GLN A 64 -1.49 -11.50 12.57
CA GLN A 64 -1.17 -12.14 13.84
C GLN A 64 -0.78 -13.61 13.63
N HIS A 65 0.49 -13.91 13.68
CA HIS A 65 1.00 -15.29 13.55
C HIS A 65 0.85 -16.08 14.86
N ARG A 66 -0.37 -16.28 15.32
CA ARG A 66 -0.68 -16.76 16.69
C ARG A 66 -0.07 -18.11 17.07
N ARG A 67 0.25 -18.97 16.10
CA ARG A 67 0.82 -20.31 16.37
C ARG A 67 2.21 -20.51 15.79
N ASN A 68 2.65 -19.63 14.92
CA ASN A 68 3.91 -19.70 14.19
C ASN A 68 4.53 -18.31 14.02
N SER A 69 4.79 -17.65 15.14
CA SER A 69 5.44 -16.33 15.18
C SER A 69 6.80 -16.31 14.49
N TRP A 70 7.47 -17.47 14.38
CA TRP A 70 8.69 -17.62 13.58
C TRP A 70 8.48 -17.45 12.05
N GLN A 71 7.27 -17.21 11.60
CA GLN A 71 6.91 -16.89 10.22
C GLN A 71 6.55 -15.40 10.01
N ASP A 72 6.73 -14.57 11.05
CA ASP A 72 6.30 -13.17 11.04
C ASP A 72 7.23 -12.25 10.23
N GLY A 73 8.42 -12.74 9.87
CA GLY A 73 9.39 -11.97 9.10
C GLY A 73 10.04 -10.83 9.88
N VAL A 74 10.13 -10.96 11.20
CA VAL A 74 10.82 -10.00 12.07
C VAL A 74 12.19 -10.52 12.45
N SER A 75 13.20 -9.66 12.37
CA SER A 75 14.57 -10.01 12.76
C SER A 75 14.61 -10.42 14.24
N GLY A 76 15.21 -11.58 14.52
CA GLY A 76 15.23 -12.20 15.85
C GLY A 76 14.26 -13.35 16.00
N THR A 77 13.07 -13.31 15.38
CA THR A 77 12.14 -14.44 15.31
C THR A 77 12.30 -15.25 14.03
N ASN A 78 12.66 -14.59 12.92
CA ASN A 78 13.05 -15.23 11.66
C ASN A 78 14.52 -14.98 11.34
N CYS A 79 15.14 -15.97 10.67
CA CYS A 79 16.42 -15.76 10.02
C CYS A 79 16.23 -15.12 8.64
N PRO A 80 17.11 -14.19 8.25
CA PRO A 80 17.10 -13.64 6.90
C PRO A 80 17.33 -14.70 5.83
N ILE A 81 16.70 -14.54 4.69
CA ILE A 81 16.88 -15.37 3.49
C ILE A 81 18.16 -14.88 2.80
N PRO A 82 19.24 -15.69 2.71
CA PRO A 82 20.46 -15.29 2.02
C PRO A 82 20.22 -14.99 0.54
N ALA A 83 21.12 -14.23 -0.08
CA ALA A 83 21.11 -13.98 -1.52
C ALA A 83 21.11 -15.30 -2.31
N GLY A 84 20.24 -15.42 -3.30
CA GLY A 84 20.08 -16.61 -4.14
C GLY A 84 19.33 -17.78 -3.47
N TRP A 85 18.88 -17.62 -2.23
CA TRP A 85 18.14 -18.65 -1.50
C TRP A 85 16.63 -18.36 -1.49
N ASN A 86 15.86 -19.34 -1.04
CA ASN A 86 14.43 -19.20 -0.83
C ASN A 86 14.01 -19.60 0.58
N TRP A 87 12.85 -19.11 0.98
CA TRP A 87 12.16 -19.52 2.20
C TRP A 87 10.66 -19.64 1.94
N THR A 88 10.04 -20.64 2.52
CA THR A 88 8.58 -20.81 2.44
C THR A 88 7.93 -20.42 3.75
N TYR A 89 7.25 -19.27 3.73
CA TYR A 89 6.37 -18.86 4.82
C TYR A 89 5.10 -19.71 4.80
N ASN A 90 4.75 -20.27 5.94
CA ASN A 90 3.52 -21.06 6.11
C ASN A 90 2.77 -20.55 7.34
N PHE A 91 1.69 -19.83 7.13
CA PHE A 91 0.93 -19.20 8.19
C PHE A 91 -0.57 -19.25 7.93
N GLN A 92 -1.37 -18.97 8.96
CA GLN A 92 -2.82 -18.87 8.88
C GLN A 92 -3.26 -17.44 9.20
N ALA A 93 -4.11 -16.86 8.34
CA ALA A 93 -4.80 -15.60 8.63
C ALA A 93 -5.92 -15.87 9.66
N LYS A 94 -5.52 -16.08 10.91
CA LYS A 94 -6.41 -16.57 11.97
C LYS A 94 -7.29 -15.47 12.54
N ASP A 95 -8.62 -15.63 12.36
CA ASP A 95 -9.65 -14.73 12.92
C ASP A 95 -9.46 -13.24 12.56
N GLN A 96 -8.80 -12.96 11.45
CA GLN A 96 -8.61 -11.61 10.90
C GLN A 96 -9.29 -11.50 9.54
N ILE A 97 -9.76 -10.31 9.23
CA ILE A 97 -10.28 -9.89 7.92
C ILE A 97 -9.72 -8.50 7.59
N GLY A 98 -9.84 -8.07 6.35
CA GLY A 98 -9.53 -6.68 5.97
C GLY A 98 -8.26 -6.54 5.16
N SER A 99 -7.63 -5.40 5.28
CA SER A 99 -6.59 -4.92 4.37
C SER A 99 -5.26 -4.78 5.10
N PHE A 100 -4.25 -5.48 4.60
CA PHE A 100 -2.90 -5.53 5.13
C PHE A 100 -1.90 -5.36 3.99
N PHE A 101 -0.61 -5.38 4.29
CA PHE A 101 0.45 -5.39 3.30
C PHE A 101 1.70 -6.11 3.79
N TYR A 102 2.53 -6.54 2.87
CA TYR A 102 3.82 -7.13 3.16
C TYR A 102 4.96 -6.25 2.63
N PHE A 103 6.13 -6.33 3.25
CA PHE A 103 7.32 -5.57 2.86
C PHE A 103 8.60 -6.17 3.41
N PRO A 104 9.78 -5.84 2.84
CA PRO A 104 11.07 -6.27 3.38
C PRO A 104 11.39 -5.50 4.66
N SER A 105 11.71 -6.22 5.73
CA SER A 105 11.91 -5.66 7.08
C SER A 105 13.38 -5.38 7.42
N LEU A 106 14.34 -5.80 6.58
CA LEU A 106 15.77 -5.62 6.85
C LEU A 106 16.33 -4.35 6.21
N HIS A 107 17.38 -3.83 6.82
CA HIS A 107 18.30 -2.84 6.27
C HIS A 107 17.64 -1.64 5.58
N PHE A 108 16.42 -1.29 6.01
CA PHE A 108 15.65 -0.22 5.42
C PHE A 108 15.20 -0.47 3.96
N GLN A 109 15.22 -1.71 3.50
CA GLN A 109 14.87 -2.12 2.13
C GLN A 109 13.50 -1.64 1.69
N ARG A 110 12.53 -1.48 2.62
CA ARG A 110 11.20 -0.92 2.32
C ARG A 110 11.27 0.44 1.64
N ALA A 111 12.29 1.25 1.93
CA ALA A 111 12.51 2.53 1.26
C ALA A 111 12.79 2.39 -0.25
N ALA A 112 13.29 1.24 -0.68
CA ALA A 112 13.52 0.92 -2.07
C ALA A 112 12.37 0.16 -2.74
N GLY A 113 11.32 -0.18 -2.01
CA GLY A 113 10.17 -0.93 -2.55
C GLY A 113 9.97 -2.30 -1.90
N GLY A 114 9.71 -3.33 -2.71
CA GLY A 114 9.54 -4.70 -2.25
C GLY A 114 8.25 -4.95 -1.45
N PHE A 115 7.27 -4.08 -1.56
CA PHE A 115 5.99 -4.19 -0.84
C PHE A 115 4.84 -4.55 -1.78
N GLY A 116 3.80 -5.17 -1.20
CA GLY A 116 2.55 -5.47 -1.89
C GLY A 116 1.41 -5.70 -0.91
N GLY A 117 0.18 -5.73 -1.42
CA GLY A 117 -1.02 -5.86 -0.61
C GLY A 117 -1.29 -7.27 -0.12
N VAL A 118 -1.94 -7.36 1.02
CA VAL A 118 -2.56 -8.59 1.52
C VAL A 118 -4.03 -8.30 1.84
N ILE A 119 -4.93 -9.01 1.18
CA ILE A 119 -6.35 -8.96 1.49
C ILE A 119 -6.74 -10.25 2.18
N VAL A 120 -7.41 -10.14 3.31
CA VAL A 120 -8.01 -11.27 4.01
C VAL A 120 -9.53 -11.13 3.93
N ASN A 121 -10.16 -11.94 3.08
CA ASN A 121 -11.60 -11.95 2.92
C ASN A 121 -12.27 -12.70 4.05
N ASN A 122 -13.53 -12.36 4.31
CA ASN A 122 -14.37 -13.18 5.17
C ASN A 122 -14.71 -14.52 4.52
N ARG A 123 -15.13 -15.50 5.30
CA ARG A 123 -15.66 -16.76 4.77
C ARG A 123 -17.00 -16.50 4.06
N PRO A 124 -17.30 -17.20 2.95
CA PRO A 124 -18.51 -16.96 2.17
C PRO A 124 -19.83 -17.10 2.97
N VAL A 125 -19.81 -17.86 4.06
CA VAL A 125 -20.99 -18.09 4.92
C VAL A 125 -21.24 -16.98 5.94
N ILE A 126 -20.33 -16.01 6.06
CA ILE A 126 -20.44 -14.92 7.02
C ILE A 126 -20.82 -13.64 6.26
N PRO A 127 -21.96 -13.01 6.60
CA PRO A 127 -22.36 -11.78 5.95
C PRO A 127 -21.33 -10.67 6.19
N VAL A 128 -21.02 -9.93 5.13
CA VAL A 128 -20.12 -8.79 5.16
C VAL A 128 -20.95 -7.52 5.30
N PRO A 129 -20.68 -6.64 6.28
CA PRO A 129 -21.52 -5.46 6.55
C PRO A 129 -21.33 -4.33 5.53
N LEU A 130 -20.58 -4.55 4.45
CA LEU A 130 -20.19 -3.54 3.46
C LEU A 130 -21.08 -3.52 2.20
N GLY A 131 -22.10 -4.38 2.12
CA GLY A 131 -22.80 -4.61 0.86
C GLY A 131 -21.90 -5.24 -0.19
N THR A 132 -22.24 -5.07 -1.47
CA THR A 132 -21.44 -5.59 -2.60
C THR A 132 -20.85 -4.43 -3.39
N PRO A 133 -19.59 -4.03 -3.16
CA PRO A 133 -18.93 -3.01 -3.96
C PRO A 133 -18.82 -3.42 -5.43
N ASN A 134 -18.81 -2.44 -6.33
CA ASN A 134 -18.70 -2.67 -7.77
C ASN A 134 -17.24 -2.93 -8.23
N GLY A 135 -16.29 -2.74 -7.34
CA GLY A 135 -14.86 -3.00 -7.55
C GLY A 135 -14.06 -2.76 -6.28
N ASP A 136 -12.83 -3.20 -6.30
CA ASP A 136 -11.90 -3.13 -5.17
C ASP A 136 -10.55 -2.58 -5.67
N PHE A 137 -10.03 -1.54 -5.01
CA PHE A 137 -8.75 -0.93 -5.33
C PHE A 137 -7.81 -1.01 -4.13
N THR A 138 -6.62 -1.55 -4.33
CA THR A 138 -5.53 -1.45 -3.38
C THR A 138 -4.69 -0.23 -3.72
N ILE A 139 -4.54 0.69 -2.77
CA ILE A 139 -3.93 2.00 -2.96
C ILE A 139 -2.78 2.14 -1.95
N PHE A 140 -1.56 2.18 -2.46
CA PHE A 140 -0.39 2.46 -1.67
C PHE A 140 -0.03 3.93 -1.78
N ILE A 141 0.05 4.61 -0.65
CA ILE A 141 0.57 5.97 -0.54
C ILE A 141 1.84 5.94 0.32
N GLY A 142 2.81 6.78 -0.01
CA GLY A 142 4.04 6.82 0.80
C GLY A 142 5.05 7.83 0.30
N ASP A 143 5.87 8.30 1.22
CA ASP A 143 7.04 9.11 0.91
C ASP A 143 8.07 8.29 0.14
N TRP A 144 8.74 8.93 -0.80
CA TRP A 144 9.75 8.33 -1.65
C TRP A 144 11.04 9.13 -1.65
N TYR A 145 12.16 8.43 -1.55
CA TYR A 145 13.51 9.00 -1.56
C TYR A 145 14.31 8.39 -2.70
N ILE A 146 15.04 9.21 -3.45
CA ILE A 146 15.93 8.75 -4.54
C ILE A 146 17.21 8.13 -3.99
N LYS A 147 17.64 8.55 -2.79
CA LYS A 147 18.79 7.94 -2.13
C LYS A 147 18.56 6.45 -1.92
N SER A 148 19.63 5.68 -2.05
CA SER A 148 19.55 4.24 -1.79
C SER A 148 19.10 3.96 -0.35
N HIS A 149 18.42 2.84 -0.12
CA HIS A 149 18.00 2.44 1.22
C HIS A 149 19.20 2.29 2.17
N THR A 150 20.37 1.90 1.65
CA THR A 150 21.62 1.81 2.42
C THR A 150 22.14 3.17 2.85
N ASP A 151 22.09 4.19 1.97
CA ASP A 151 22.49 5.55 2.30
C ASP A 151 21.54 6.20 3.30
N LEU A 152 20.22 5.94 3.15
CA LEU A 152 19.21 6.41 4.10
C LEU A 152 19.44 5.78 5.48
N ARG A 153 19.73 4.48 5.52
CA ARG A 153 20.04 3.78 6.76
C ARG A 153 21.31 4.33 7.41
N ALA A 154 22.38 4.51 6.65
CA ALA A 154 23.64 5.06 7.14
C ALA A 154 23.47 6.49 7.68
N ALA A 155 22.59 7.31 7.08
CA ALA A 155 22.27 8.62 7.59
C ALA A 155 21.61 8.57 8.98
N LEU A 156 20.62 7.70 9.15
CA LEU A 156 19.94 7.48 10.44
C LEU A 156 20.91 6.94 11.50
N ASP A 157 21.77 5.98 11.16
CA ASP A 157 22.77 5.44 12.10
C ASP A 157 23.79 6.50 12.52
N ALA A 158 24.03 7.50 11.67
CA ALA A 158 24.85 8.68 11.99
C ALA A 158 24.06 9.79 12.74
N GLY A 159 22.81 9.54 13.15
CA GLY A 159 21.97 10.51 13.87
C GLY A 159 21.46 11.66 12.99
N LYS A 160 21.45 11.50 11.66
CA LYS A 160 20.93 12.50 10.72
C LYS A 160 19.48 12.20 10.34
N ASP A 161 18.66 13.24 10.26
CA ASP A 161 17.31 13.13 9.76
C ASP A 161 17.30 12.81 8.26
N LEU A 162 16.26 12.09 7.79
CA LEU A 162 16.07 11.77 6.37
C LEU A 162 15.82 13.03 5.53
N GLY A 163 15.29 14.10 6.14
CA GLY A 163 14.89 15.33 5.47
C GLY A 163 13.58 15.18 4.69
N LEU A 164 13.36 16.11 3.75
CA LEU A 164 12.19 16.07 2.88
C LEU A 164 12.29 14.88 1.92
N PRO A 165 11.21 14.12 1.74
CA PRO A 165 11.17 13.11 0.69
C PRO A 165 11.23 13.77 -0.70
N ASP A 166 11.71 13.03 -1.69
CA ASP A 166 11.76 13.51 -3.08
C ASP A 166 10.39 13.45 -3.77
N GLY A 167 9.43 12.74 -3.20
CA GLY A 167 8.05 12.66 -3.66
C GLY A 167 7.14 11.95 -2.68
N VAL A 168 5.83 12.04 -2.93
CA VAL A 168 4.81 11.16 -2.36
C VAL A 168 4.16 10.43 -3.52
N LEU A 169 4.20 9.11 -3.50
CA LEU A 169 3.74 8.28 -4.61
C LEU A 169 2.40 7.62 -4.30
N PHE A 170 1.61 7.41 -5.36
CA PHE A 170 0.45 6.53 -5.39
C PHE A 170 0.81 5.31 -6.25
N ASN A 171 0.78 4.11 -5.69
CA ASN A 171 1.14 2.87 -6.38
C ASN A 171 2.47 2.97 -7.16
N GLY A 172 3.45 3.66 -6.60
CA GLY A 172 4.75 3.84 -7.22
C GLY A 172 4.84 4.96 -8.27
N LYS A 173 3.76 5.70 -8.51
CA LYS A 173 3.71 6.81 -9.47
C LYS A 173 3.46 8.14 -8.77
N GLY A 174 4.08 9.21 -9.30
CA GLY A 174 3.90 10.56 -8.78
C GLY A 174 4.98 11.53 -9.25
N PRO A 175 4.78 12.84 -9.06
CA PRO A 175 5.71 13.86 -9.48
C PRO A 175 6.99 13.87 -8.64
N TYR A 176 8.10 14.07 -9.31
CA TYR A 176 9.39 14.28 -8.68
C TYR A 176 9.51 15.67 -8.08
N ARG A 177 9.97 15.77 -6.82
CA ARG A 177 10.21 17.02 -6.09
C ARG A 177 9.06 18.02 -6.15
N TYR A 178 7.82 17.52 -6.24
CA TYR A 178 6.62 18.35 -6.23
C TYR A 178 6.59 19.42 -7.32
N ASN A 179 7.42 19.28 -8.33
CA ASN A 179 7.47 20.19 -9.46
C ASN A 179 6.32 19.88 -10.42
N ASN A 180 5.65 20.92 -10.91
CA ASN A 180 4.58 20.80 -11.89
C ASN A 180 5.08 20.37 -13.28
N SER A 181 6.35 20.47 -13.55
CA SER A 181 7.02 19.90 -14.71
C SER A 181 7.38 18.45 -14.39
N VAL A 182 6.39 17.56 -14.44
CA VAL A 182 6.64 16.11 -14.46
C VAL A 182 7.60 15.85 -15.62
N PRO A 183 8.73 15.15 -15.41
CA PRO A 183 9.56 14.73 -16.54
C PRO A 183 8.67 14.02 -17.56
N ALA A 184 8.82 14.35 -18.83
CA ALA A 184 8.03 13.75 -19.89
C ALA A 184 8.08 12.22 -19.77
N GLY A 185 6.93 11.58 -19.53
CA GLY A 185 6.82 10.13 -19.40
C GLY A 185 6.49 9.57 -18.01
N ILE A 186 6.35 10.39 -16.96
CA ILE A 186 5.80 9.92 -15.68
C ILE A 186 4.31 10.25 -15.64
N ASP A 187 3.49 9.21 -15.78
CA ASP A 187 2.05 9.32 -15.63
C ASP A 187 1.64 9.28 -14.14
N TYR A 188 0.55 9.98 -13.82
CA TYR A 188 -0.12 9.81 -12.55
C TYR A 188 -0.79 8.44 -12.50
N GLU A 189 -0.86 7.85 -11.32
CA GLU A 189 -1.72 6.68 -11.11
C GLU A 189 -3.17 7.09 -11.38
N THR A 190 -3.90 6.22 -12.10
CA THR A 190 -5.28 6.49 -12.52
C THR A 190 -6.18 5.33 -12.15
N PHE A 191 -7.22 5.64 -11.39
CA PHE A 191 -8.26 4.69 -10.99
C PHE A 191 -9.51 4.91 -11.82
N ASN A 192 -9.86 3.94 -12.65
CA ASN A 192 -11.02 4.03 -13.54
C ASN A 192 -12.29 3.60 -12.83
N VAL A 193 -13.29 4.47 -12.80
CA VAL A 193 -14.55 4.24 -12.09
C VAL A 193 -15.76 4.57 -12.97
N GLN A 194 -16.90 3.97 -12.66
CA GLN A 194 -18.17 4.22 -13.33
C GLN A 194 -19.08 5.10 -12.48
N PRO A 195 -19.76 6.08 -13.07
CA PRO A 195 -20.72 6.93 -12.34
C PRO A 195 -21.80 6.10 -11.62
N GLY A 196 -22.19 6.55 -10.43
CA GLY A 196 -23.22 5.94 -9.59
C GLY A 196 -22.83 4.60 -8.94
N LYS A 197 -21.60 4.15 -9.13
CA LYS A 197 -21.09 2.90 -8.52
C LYS A 197 -20.34 3.17 -7.23
N THR A 198 -20.33 2.19 -6.33
CA THR A 198 -19.56 2.24 -5.08
C THR A 198 -18.36 1.30 -5.16
N TYR A 199 -17.20 1.81 -4.83
CA TYR A 199 -15.94 1.07 -4.84
C TYR A 199 -15.38 0.92 -3.44
N HIS A 200 -14.75 -0.23 -3.19
CA HIS A 200 -13.97 -0.47 -1.98
C HIS A 200 -12.52 -0.04 -2.23
N MET A 201 -12.05 0.93 -1.48
CA MET A 201 -10.71 1.50 -1.60
C MET A 201 -9.90 1.17 -0.35
N ARG A 202 -8.87 0.36 -0.50
CA ARG A 202 -7.96 -0.08 0.56
C ARG A 202 -6.69 0.76 0.50
N VAL A 203 -6.53 1.67 1.44
CA VAL A 203 -5.44 2.65 1.44
C VAL A 203 -4.42 2.28 2.50
N HIS A 204 -3.16 2.15 2.08
CA HIS A 204 -2.03 1.77 2.92
C HIS A 204 -0.96 2.86 2.87
N ASN A 205 -0.55 3.38 4.03
CA ASN A 205 0.65 4.20 4.08
C ASN A 205 1.89 3.30 4.26
N ILE A 206 2.55 3.04 3.13
CA ILE A 206 3.75 2.19 3.05
C ILE A 206 5.04 2.98 3.15
N GLY A 207 4.96 4.29 3.36
CA GLY A 207 6.11 5.16 3.54
C GLY A 207 7.01 4.76 4.71
N ILE A 208 8.10 5.49 4.88
CA ILE A 208 9.10 5.19 5.92
C ILE A 208 9.14 6.22 7.03
N SER A 209 8.60 7.42 6.81
CA SER A 209 8.74 8.55 7.73
C SER A 209 7.48 9.42 7.86
N THR A 210 6.70 9.58 6.79
CA THR A 210 5.70 10.66 6.69
C THR A 210 4.28 10.17 6.91
N SER A 211 3.59 10.74 7.90
CA SER A 211 2.13 10.61 8.03
C SER A 211 1.45 11.42 6.92
N LEU A 212 0.41 10.87 6.31
CA LEU A 212 -0.26 11.45 5.16
C LEU A 212 -1.74 11.64 5.42
N ASN A 213 -2.27 12.81 5.07
CA ASN A 213 -3.71 13.06 5.00
C ASN A 213 -4.21 12.64 3.62
N PHE A 214 -5.07 11.63 3.60
CA PHE A 214 -5.69 11.11 2.37
C PHE A 214 -7.09 11.70 2.18
N ARG A 215 -7.39 12.12 0.95
CA ARG A 215 -8.70 12.62 0.53
C ARG A 215 -8.94 12.43 -0.96
N ILE A 216 -10.21 12.42 -1.34
CA ILE A 216 -10.65 12.42 -2.74
C ILE A 216 -11.49 13.67 -2.96
N GLN A 217 -11.13 14.46 -3.96
CA GLN A 217 -11.81 15.71 -4.28
C GLN A 217 -13.32 15.50 -4.43
N ASN A 218 -14.11 16.26 -3.67
CA ASN A 218 -15.57 16.25 -3.66
C ASN A 218 -16.25 14.91 -3.30
N HIS A 219 -15.51 13.90 -2.82
CA HIS A 219 -16.09 12.63 -2.42
C HIS A 219 -15.96 12.41 -0.91
N ASN A 220 -16.96 11.75 -0.36
CA ASN A 220 -16.93 11.26 1.01
C ASN A 220 -16.28 9.89 1.06
N LEU A 221 -15.55 9.64 2.14
CA LEU A 221 -14.90 8.38 2.48
C LEU A 221 -15.72 7.72 3.58
N LEU A 222 -16.52 6.72 3.27
CA LEU A 222 -17.22 5.95 4.29
C LEU A 222 -16.25 4.92 4.86
N LEU A 223 -15.72 5.17 6.06
CA LEU A 223 -14.77 4.26 6.69
C LEU A 223 -15.46 2.93 7.01
N ALA A 224 -14.97 1.87 6.43
CA ALA A 224 -15.54 0.53 6.47
C ALA A 224 -14.75 -0.46 7.31
N GLU A 225 -13.41 -0.38 7.23
CA GLU A 225 -12.49 -1.27 7.93
C GLU A 225 -11.25 -0.51 8.41
N THR A 226 -10.70 -0.97 9.53
CA THR A 226 -9.35 -0.65 10.00
C THR A 226 -8.60 -1.96 10.22
N GLU A 227 -7.48 -2.16 9.57
CA GLU A 227 -6.47 -3.22 9.77
C GLU A 227 -6.96 -4.64 10.14
N GLY A 228 -8.08 -5.06 10.17
CA GLY A 228 -8.50 -6.39 10.57
C GLY A 228 -9.86 -6.43 11.23
N SER A 229 -10.54 -5.29 11.26
CA SER A 229 -11.84 -5.18 11.88
C SER A 229 -12.75 -4.25 11.06
N TYR A 230 -14.03 -4.61 10.98
CA TYR A 230 -15.05 -3.68 10.53
C TYR A 230 -15.24 -2.57 11.57
N THR A 231 -15.59 -1.37 11.07
CA THR A 231 -15.89 -0.21 11.91
C THR A 231 -17.40 0.05 11.98
N SER A 232 -17.82 0.85 12.94
CA SER A 232 -19.08 1.59 12.82
C SER A 232 -18.89 2.61 11.71
N GLN A 233 -19.60 2.42 10.59
CA GLN A 233 -19.39 3.19 9.37
C GLN A 233 -19.70 4.66 9.58
N GLN A 234 -18.73 5.53 9.32
CA GLN A 234 -18.85 6.98 9.38
C GLN A 234 -18.22 7.63 8.15
N ASN A 235 -18.84 8.72 7.69
CA ASN A 235 -18.34 9.50 6.57
C ASN A 235 -17.27 10.49 7.02
N TYR A 236 -16.19 10.53 6.26
CA TYR A 236 -15.11 11.50 6.40
C TYR A 236 -14.86 12.19 5.06
N THR A 237 -14.43 13.44 5.08
CA THR A 237 -13.93 14.15 3.88
C THR A 237 -12.46 13.88 3.63
N ASN A 238 -11.72 13.53 4.67
CA ASN A 238 -10.32 13.17 4.65
C ASN A 238 -9.99 12.37 5.91
N LEU A 239 -8.86 11.64 5.89
CA LEU A 239 -8.37 10.90 7.05
C LEU A 239 -6.85 10.90 7.08
N ASP A 240 -6.28 11.05 8.27
CA ASP A 240 -4.84 10.95 8.48
C ASP A 240 -4.45 9.47 8.60
N ILE A 241 -3.44 9.06 7.82
CA ILE A 241 -2.94 7.69 7.77
C ILE A 241 -1.46 7.71 8.14
N HIS A 242 -1.12 7.14 9.29
CA HIS A 242 0.27 7.05 9.74
C HIS A 242 1.02 5.94 9.00
N VAL A 243 2.33 6.02 9.01
CA VAL A 243 3.20 4.98 8.43
C VAL A 243 2.87 3.63 9.04
N GLY A 244 2.62 2.64 8.19
CA GLY A 244 2.23 1.29 8.61
C GLY A 244 0.74 1.06 8.78
N GLN A 245 -0.10 2.11 8.79
CA GLN A 245 -1.55 1.97 8.92
C GLN A 245 -2.24 1.69 7.60
N SER A 246 -3.37 0.98 7.71
CA SER A 246 -4.26 0.65 6.60
C SER A 246 -5.71 0.96 6.96
N TYR A 247 -6.41 1.65 6.06
CA TYR A 247 -7.84 1.91 6.16
C TYR A 247 -8.55 1.50 4.88
N SER A 248 -9.78 1.01 5.02
CA SER A 248 -10.63 0.71 3.87
C SER A 248 -11.87 1.58 3.88
N PHE A 249 -12.17 2.16 2.72
CA PHE A 249 -13.29 3.06 2.52
C PHE A 249 -14.24 2.51 1.47
N LEU A 250 -15.54 2.74 1.65
CA LEU A 250 -16.50 2.70 0.56
C LEU A 250 -16.65 4.12 0.00
N VAL A 251 -16.46 4.27 -1.30
CA VAL A 251 -16.58 5.55 -1.99
C VAL A 251 -17.58 5.43 -3.12
N THR A 252 -18.64 6.25 -3.07
CA THR A 252 -19.68 6.28 -4.10
C THR A 252 -19.34 7.35 -5.12
N MET A 253 -19.41 6.97 -6.40
CA MET A 253 -19.13 7.85 -7.54
C MET A 253 -20.35 8.70 -7.89
N ASP A 254 -20.73 9.60 -6.99
CA ASP A 254 -21.94 10.42 -7.04
C ASP A 254 -21.72 11.84 -7.59
N GLN A 255 -20.51 12.13 -8.07
CA GLN A 255 -20.14 13.46 -8.55
C GLN A 255 -20.39 13.59 -10.07
N ASN A 256 -20.13 14.80 -10.60
CA ASN A 256 -20.31 15.08 -12.02
C ASN A 256 -19.46 14.15 -12.90
N ALA A 257 -20.13 13.26 -13.64
CA ALA A 257 -19.49 12.23 -14.46
C ALA A 257 -18.73 12.77 -15.68
N SER A 258 -18.83 14.06 -15.99
CA SER A 258 -18.09 14.68 -17.11
C SER A 258 -16.68 15.15 -16.73
N SER A 259 -16.29 14.99 -15.48
CA SER A 259 -15.01 15.46 -14.93
C SER A 259 -14.26 14.33 -14.22
N ASP A 260 -12.94 14.44 -14.22
CA ASP A 260 -12.07 13.63 -13.35
C ASP A 260 -11.83 14.36 -12.04
N TYR A 261 -11.41 13.61 -11.02
CA TYR A 261 -11.15 14.14 -9.69
C TYR A 261 -9.76 13.75 -9.22
N TYR A 262 -9.19 14.57 -8.32
CA TYR A 262 -7.91 14.27 -7.72
C TYR A 262 -8.08 13.43 -6.45
N MET A 263 -7.25 12.41 -6.33
CA MET A 263 -6.94 11.75 -5.07
C MET A 263 -5.64 12.35 -4.54
N VAL A 264 -5.60 12.75 -3.28
CA VAL A 264 -4.51 13.54 -2.72
C VAL A 264 -4.02 12.92 -1.43
N ALA A 265 -2.71 12.81 -1.28
CA ALA A 265 -2.03 12.43 -0.05
C ALA A 265 -1.02 13.52 0.32
N SER A 266 -1.27 14.30 1.36
CA SER A 266 -0.41 15.41 1.79
C SER A 266 0.21 15.13 3.15
N ALA A 267 1.47 15.57 3.33
CA ALA A 267 2.18 15.41 4.60
C ALA A 267 1.41 16.06 5.77
N ARG A 268 1.41 15.36 6.90
CA ARG A 268 0.70 15.75 8.11
C ARG A 268 1.62 15.67 9.34
N PHE A 269 1.29 16.44 10.39
CA PHE A 269 2.06 16.52 11.64
C PHE A 269 3.52 16.96 11.44
N VAL A 270 3.74 17.85 10.47
CA VAL A 270 5.06 18.36 10.08
C VAL A 270 5.05 19.89 10.09
N ASN A 271 6.21 20.50 10.00
CA ASN A 271 6.32 21.96 9.87
C ASN A 271 5.75 22.40 8.52
N THR A 272 4.59 23.03 8.52
CA THR A 272 3.84 23.43 7.32
C THR A 272 4.59 24.41 6.44
N THR A 273 5.52 25.20 6.99
CA THR A 273 6.33 26.15 6.19
C THR A 273 7.30 25.41 5.27
N ILE A 274 7.92 24.34 5.76
CA ILE A 274 8.93 23.56 5.02
C ILE A 274 8.28 22.48 4.18
N TRP A 275 7.21 21.85 4.69
CA TRP A 275 6.57 20.68 4.10
C TRP A 275 5.31 20.99 3.29
N SER A 276 5.00 22.26 3.03
CA SER A 276 3.77 22.70 2.35
C SER A 276 3.52 22.04 1.00
N ASN A 277 4.58 21.66 0.30
CA ASN A 277 4.52 21.06 -1.04
C ASN A 277 4.63 19.54 -1.04
N VAL A 278 4.82 18.90 0.12
CA VAL A 278 4.97 17.44 0.21
C VAL A 278 3.61 16.77 0.05
N THR A 279 3.24 16.56 -1.21
CA THR A 279 1.92 16.08 -1.61
C THR A 279 2.02 15.17 -2.83
N GLY A 280 1.43 14.00 -2.73
CA GLY A 280 1.20 13.08 -3.84
C GLY A 280 -0.20 13.24 -4.41
N VAL A 281 -0.34 12.94 -5.70
CA VAL A 281 -1.61 13.05 -6.43
C VAL A 281 -1.81 11.86 -7.34
N ALA A 282 -3.05 11.35 -7.39
CA ALA A 282 -3.53 10.39 -8.38
C ALA A 282 -4.84 10.90 -9.00
N ILE A 283 -5.28 10.24 -10.05
CA ILE A 283 -6.49 10.61 -10.80
C ILE A 283 -7.57 9.56 -10.56
N LEU A 284 -8.75 10.02 -10.12
CA LEU A 284 -9.98 9.25 -10.17
C LEU A 284 -10.69 9.59 -11.48
N HIS A 285 -10.61 8.67 -12.46
CA HIS A 285 -11.14 8.86 -13.80
C HIS A 285 -12.54 8.27 -13.93
N TYR A 286 -13.53 9.13 -14.15
CA TYR A 286 -14.88 8.70 -14.47
C TYR A 286 -14.98 8.25 -15.93
N SER A 287 -15.52 7.08 -16.18
CA SER A 287 -15.58 6.48 -17.54
C SER A 287 -16.27 7.35 -18.60
N ASN A 288 -17.10 8.31 -18.18
CA ASN A 288 -17.78 9.26 -19.07
C ASN A 288 -17.06 10.61 -19.17
N SER A 289 -15.94 10.78 -18.47
CA SER A 289 -15.19 12.02 -18.47
C SER A 289 -14.45 12.21 -19.81
N LYS A 290 -14.56 13.41 -20.39
CA LYS A 290 -13.85 13.82 -21.61
C LYS A 290 -12.60 14.67 -21.32
N GLY A 291 -12.28 14.89 -20.07
CA GLY A 291 -11.28 15.88 -19.71
C GLY A 291 -10.48 15.59 -18.46
N LYS A 292 -9.30 16.19 -18.42
CA LYS A 292 -8.40 16.17 -17.28
C LYS A 292 -9.09 16.80 -16.06
N ALA A 293 -8.82 16.26 -14.89
CA ALA A 293 -9.22 16.85 -13.62
C ALA A 293 -8.89 18.35 -13.62
N LYS A 294 -9.89 19.19 -13.38
CA LYS A 294 -9.65 20.63 -13.27
C LYS A 294 -8.81 20.86 -12.03
N ARG A 295 -7.62 21.42 -12.20
CA ARG A 295 -6.75 21.82 -11.11
C ARG A 295 -7.57 22.71 -10.17
N ALA A 296 -7.82 22.26 -8.95
CA ALA A 296 -8.34 23.16 -7.94
C ALA A 296 -7.35 24.30 -7.79
N SER A 297 -7.81 25.54 -7.94
CA SER A 297 -6.99 26.73 -7.79
C SER A 297 -6.20 26.65 -6.50
N SER A 298 -4.88 26.83 -6.60
CA SER A 298 -3.89 26.94 -5.54
C SER A 298 -4.43 27.29 -4.16
N ARG A 299 -4.72 26.33 -3.33
CA ARG A 299 -4.70 26.37 -1.85
C ARG A 299 -5.31 25.07 -1.32
N TRP A 300 -4.52 24.04 -1.23
CA TRP A 300 -4.85 22.85 -0.42
C TRP A 300 -4.32 23.10 1.01
N SER A 301 -4.74 24.20 1.63
CA SER A 301 -4.53 24.50 3.05
C SER A 301 -5.81 24.13 3.79
N GLY A 302 -5.76 23.05 4.49
CA GLY A 302 -6.79 22.62 5.44
C GLY A 302 -6.16 21.77 6.50
#